data_f65245e4ecb46d138e0d295444a5a11d
#
_entry.id   f65245e4ecb46d138e0d295444a5a11d
#
_cell.length_a   1.000
_cell.length_b   1.000
_cell.length_c   1.000
_cell.angle_alpha   90.00
_cell.angle_beta   90.00
_cell.angle_gamma   90.00
#
_symmetry.space_group_name_H-M   'P 1'
#
loop_
_entity.id
_entity.type
_entity.pdbx_description
1 polymer ?
#
loop_
_entity_poly.entity_id
_entity_poly.type
_entity_poly.pdbx_seq_one_letter_code
_entity_poly.pdbx_strand_id
1 'polypeptide(L)'
;KNSRYSTSEKKFFENNFSFLISGHKDELFGKFGGNFSFGGNLMERKSTGLDNAMGKLTAPDLFSLANGDKKDLSITETYIHKKINSLYGTLGINYNGWAFLDATFRNDWSSALNKENRSFFYPSVSLSWVISDMVGKVGKGMPEWFTYAKARASFAQVGNDMDAYQLYNTYSIGSDPNGNTTAGQGKTKYDADVRSELITSWEAGAELKFFNNRLGVDFAWYKTNAKRQLMNIPLNNLSGYDNMKVNAGNIQNTGIEIMLNARPIETTQFSWDTQLNFSQNKSKIIELLPG
;
A
#
# COMPACT_ATOMS: atom_id res chain seq x y z
N LYS A 1 39.53 26.74 -2.96
CA LYS A 1 38.35 25.87 -2.83
C LYS A 1 37.43 26.46 -1.76
N ASN A 2 36.14 26.66 -2.08
CA ASN A 2 35.19 27.10 -1.08
C ASN A 2 34.74 25.87 -0.28
N SER A 3 35.15 25.78 0.98
CA SER A 3 34.69 24.74 1.91
C SER A 3 33.34 25.15 2.49
N ARG A 4 32.46 24.18 2.71
CA ARG A 4 31.14 24.34 3.36
C ARG A 4 31.06 23.40 4.54
N TYR A 5 30.23 23.74 5.52
CA TYR A 5 29.93 22.89 6.66
C TYR A 5 28.45 22.90 6.95
N SER A 6 27.86 21.72 7.16
CA SER A 6 26.45 21.60 7.50
C SER A 6 26.24 20.55 8.59
N THR A 7 25.22 20.77 9.39
CA THR A 7 24.73 19.80 10.38
C THR A 7 23.24 19.56 10.13
N SER A 8 22.81 18.33 10.28
CA SER A 8 21.40 17.94 10.16
C SER A 8 21.05 17.09 11.37
N GLU A 9 19.95 17.44 12.03
CA GLU A 9 19.34 16.63 13.08
C GLU A 9 17.91 16.33 12.67
N LYS A 10 17.55 15.02 12.67
CA LYS A 10 16.19 14.58 12.40
C LYS A 10 15.70 13.72 13.54
N LYS A 11 14.51 14.03 14.03
CA LYS A 11 13.82 13.25 15.06
C LYS A 11 12.53 12.71 14.48
N PHE A 12 12.32 11.44 14.68
CA PHE A 12 11.10 10.74 14.28
C PHE A 12 10.46 10.11 15.51
N PHE A 13 9.17 10.30 15.63
CA PHE A 13 8.35 9.75 16.69
C PHE A 13 7.08 9.16 16.10
N GLU A 14 6.76 7.93 16.46
CA GLU A 14 5.51 7.27 16.07
C GLU A 14 4.90 6.58 17.28
N ASN A 15 3.64 6.89 17.54
CA ASN A 15 2.80 6.22 18.51
C ASN A 15 1.71 5.43 17.78
N ASN A 16 1.55 4.17 18.18
CA ASN A 16 0.44 3.34 17.75
C ASN A 16 -0.25 2.78 18.99
N PHE A 17 -1.52 3.11 19.14
CA PHE A 17 -2.40 2.47 20.12
C PHE A 17 -3.43 1.64 19.38
N SER A 18 -3.48 0.34 19.66
CA SER A 18 -4.41 -0.57 18.99
C SER A 18 -5.13 -1.46 19.99
N PHE A 19 -6.34 -1.86 19.61
CA PHE A 19 -7.08 -2.92 20.28
C PHE A 19 -7.60 -3.91 19.25
N LEU A 20 -7.79 -5.16 19.66
CA LEU A 20 -8.38 -6.21 18.87
C LEU A 20 -9.22 -7.11 19.75
N ILE A 21 -10.45 -7.36 19.33
CA ILE A 21 -11.35 -8.35 19.93
C ILE A 21 -11.56 -9.41 18.85
N SER A 22 -11.40 -10.68 19.19
CA SER A 22 -11.61 -11.78 18.27
C SER A 22 -12.33 -12.94 18.96
N GLY A 23 -13.05 -13.70 18.15
CA GLY A 23 -13.71 -14.91 18.57
C GLY A 23 -13.77 -15.92 17.44
N HIS A 24 -13.76 -17.20 17.78
CA HIS A 24 -13.95 -18.28 16.82
C HIS A 24 -14.79 -19.38 17.42
N LYS A 25 -15.47 -20.10 16.57
CA LYS A 25 -16.20 -21.32 16.95
C LYS A 25 -16.26 -22.26 15.75
N ASP A 26 -15.80 -23.48 15.92
CA ASP A 26 -15.72 -24.46 14.83
C ASP A 26 -17.09 -24.99 14.42
N GLU A 27 -18.05 -25.05 15.37
CA GLU A 27 -19.43 -25.43 15.14
C GLU A 27 -20.36 -24.35 15.69
N LEU A 28 -20.74 -23.38 14.86
CA LEU A 28 -21.72 -22.34 15.21
C LEU A 28 -23.13 -22.91 15.20
N PHE A 29 -23.51 -23.53 14.06
CA PHE A 29 -24.76 -24.27 13.87
C PHE A 29 -24.59 -25.31 12.74
N GLY A 30 -24.95 -26.55 13.03
CA GLY A 30 -24.79 -27.65 12.09
C GLY A 30 -23.32 -27.82 11.65
N LYS A 31 -23.09 -27.67 10.34
CA LYS A 31 -21.75 -27.82 9.73
C LYS A 31 -21.01 -26.49 9.48
N PHE A 32 -21.53 -25.40 10.04
CA PHE A 32 -20.93 -24.09 9.89
C PHE A 32 -20.01 -23.77 11.06
N GLY A 33 -18.79 -23.41 10.76
CA GLY A 33 -17.85 -22.78 11.67
C GLY A 33 -17.63 -21.31 11.30
N GLY A 34 -17.09 -20.53 12.22
CA GLY A 34 -16.82 -19.13 11.94
C GLY A 34 -15.85 -18.49 12.90
N ASN A 35 -15.29 -17.40 12.44
CA ASN A 35 -14.46 -16.51 13.22
C ASN A 35 -14.78 -15.06 12.90
N PHE A 36 -14.52 -14.19 13.85
CA PHE A 36 -14.59 -12.76 13.63
C PHE A 36 -13.46 -12.05 14.36
N SER A 37 -13.07 -10.90 13.87
CA SER A 37 -12.31 -9.93 14.63
C SER A 37 -12.83 -8.53 14.39
N PHE A 38 -12.67 -7.67 15.41
CA PHE A 38 -12.94 -6.24 15.32
C PHE A 38 -11.89 -5.50 16.10
N GLY A 39 -11.31 -4.47 15.49
CA GLY A 39 -10.24 -3.71 16.09
C GLY A 39 -10.19 -2.27 15.62
N GLY A 40 -9.33 -1.52 16.29
CA GLY A 40 -9.03 -0.15 15.92
C GLY A 40 -7.57 0.19 16.18
N ASN A 41 -7.11 1.21 15.50
CA ASN A 41 -5.77 1.75 15.66
C ASN A 41 -5.79 3.28 15.64
N LEU A 42 -5.06 3.89 16.57
CA LEU A 42 -4.78 5.32 16.58
C LEU A 42 -3.28 5.49 16.34
N MET A 43 -2.92 6.03 15.19
CA MET A 43 -1.55 6.29 14.81
C MET A 43 -1.29 7.81 14.83
N GLU A 44 -0.22 8.20 15.51
CA GLU A 44 0.32 9.57 15.49
C GLU A 44 1.80 9.51 15.11
N ARG A 45 2.16 10.26 14.08
CA ARG A 45 3.53 10.35 13.56
C ARG A 45 3.97 11.80 13.54
N LYS A 46 5.14 12.09 14.15
CA LYS A 46 5.80 13.39 14.14
C LYS A 46 7.22 13.24 13.60
N SER A 47 7.61 14.11 12.70
CA SER A 47 8.97 14.23 12.24
C SER A 47 9.39 15.69 12.35
N THR A 48 10.52 15.94 12.99
CA THR A 48 11.14 17.27 13.09
C THR A 48 12.53 17.20 12.50
N GLY A 49 12.91 18.23 11.79
CA GLY A 49 14.25 18.39 11.21
C GLY A 49 14.80 19.77 11.53
N LEU A 50 16.09 19.84 11.80
CA LEU A 50 16.85 21.07 11.90
C LEU A 50 18.10 20.92 11.05
N ASP A 51 18.09 21.60 9.91
CA ASP A 51 19.21 21.62 8.98
C ASP A 51 19.90 22.99 9.05
N ASN A 52 21.18 22.98 9.38
CA ASN A 52 22.00 24.19 9.45
C ASN A 52 23.15 24.08 8.45
N ALA A 53 23.39 25.09 7.67
CA ALA A 53 24.51 25.13 6.72
C ALA A 53 25.20 26.49 6.78
N MET A 54 26.52 26.46 6.94
CA MET A 54 27.41 27.58 6.72
C MET A 54 27.95 27.49 5.31
N GLY A 55 27.82 28.56 4.54
CA GLY A 55 28.30 28.62 3.18
C GLY A 55 29.81 28.58 3.08
N LYS A 56 30.45 29.74 2.80
CA LYS A 56 31.90 29.82 2.72
C LYS A 56 32.55 29.87 4.11
N LEU A 57 33.45 28.91 4.42
CA LEU A 57 34.24 28.95 5.64
C LEU A 57 35.38 29.97 5.53
N THR A 58 35.60 30.74 6.60
CA THR A 58 36.65 31.75 6.70
C THR A 58 38.00 31.14 6.97
N ALA A 59 38.09 30.28 7.98
CA ALA A 59 39.31 29.53 8.31
C ALA A 59 39.27 28.15 7.64
N PRO A 60 40.31 27.75 6.89
CA PRO A 60 40.40 26.41 6.33
C PRO A 60 40.42 25.34 7.43
N ASP A 61 39.84 24.18 7.17
CA ASP A 61 39.88 22.97 8.01
C ASP A 61 39.23 23.13 9.40
N LEU A 62 38.58 24.28 9.70
CA LEU A 62 37.80 24.50 10.89
C LEU A 62 36.29 24.31 10.57
N PHE A 63 35.78 23.12 10.80
CA PHE A 63 34.39 22.75 10.51
C PHE A 63 33.45 23.19 11.66
N SER A 64 32.93 24.41 11.55
CA SER A 64 32.02 25.01 12.54
C SER A 64 31.02 25.92 11.84
N LEU A 65 29.76 25.94 12.34
CA LEU A 65 28.74 26.88 11.88
C LEU A 65 29.09 28.34 12.20
N ALA A 66 29.98 28.60 13.15
CA ALA A 66 30.46 29.94 13.48
C ALA A 66 31.61 30.39 12.56
N ASN A 67 32.15 29.53 11.69
CA ASN A 67 33.31 29.82 10.85
C ASN A 67 32.89 30.33 9.46
N GLY A 68 32.24 31.46 9.40
CA GLY A 68 31.84 32.11 8.15
C GLY A 68 31.07 33.40 8.38
N ASP A 69 30.64 34.03 7.31
CA ASP A 69 29.78 35.23 7.38
C ASP A 69 28.37 34.81 7.79
N LYS A 70 27.76 35.49 8.76
CA LYS A 70 26.40 35.22 9.24
C LYS A 70 25.34 35.27 8.13
N LYS A 71 25.56 36.07 7.07
CA LYS A 71 24.67 36.13 5.91
C LYS A 71 24.65 34.85 5.08
N ASP A 72 25.69 34.01 5.20
CA ASP A 72 25.82 32.72 4.51
C ASP A 72 25.30 31.57 5.38
N LEU A 73 24.83 31.85 6.62
CA LEU A 73 24.21 30.87 7.49
C LEU A 73 22.75 30.65 7.07
N SER A 74 22.43 29.42 6.74
CA SER A 74 21.08 28.94 6.45
C SER A 74 20.61 28.03 7.58
N ILE A 75 19.41 28.29 8.09
CA ILE A 75 18.73 27.49 9.09
C ILE A 75 17.38 27.09 8.50
N THR A 76 17.11 25.78 8.45
CA THR A 76 15.83 25.26 7.98
C THR A 76 15.24 24.34 9.02
N GLU A 77 14.03 24.65 9.46
CA GLU A 77 13.25 23.80 10.35
C GLU A 77 12.15 23.09 9.57
N THR A 78 11.98 21.80 9.84
CA THR A 78 10.91 21.00 9.25
C THR A 78 10.08 20.40 10.38
N TYR A 79 8.77 20.51 10.28
CA TYR A 79 7.82 19.89 11.18
C TYR A 79 6.73 19.18 10.37
N ILE A 80 6.63 17.86 10.52
CA ILE A 80 5.60 17.05 9.88
C ILE A 80 4.83 16.30 10.95
N HIS A 81 3.51 16.45 10.94
CA HIS A 81 2.61 15.81 11.88
C HIS A 81 1.45 15.17 11.13
N LYS A 82 1.28 13.86 11.29
CA LYS A 82 0.22 13.08 10.63
C LYS A 82 -0.46 12.17 11.65
N LYS A 83 -1.78 12.10 11.57
CA LYS A 83 -2.60 11.17 12.36
C LYS A 83 -3.47 10.35 11.43
N ILE A 84 -3.60 9.06 11.74
CA ILE A 84 -4.54 8.16 11.09
C ILE A 84 -5.27 7.37 12.18
N ASN A 85 -6.58 7.48 12.19
CA ASN A 85 -7.45 6.65 13.01
C ASN A 85 -8.05 5.58 12.13
N SER A 86 -8.14 4.36 12.63
CA SER A 86 -8.61 3.21 11.86
C SER A 86 -9.57 2.36 12.65
N LEU A 87 -10.62 1.88 11.98
CA LEU A 87 -11.45 0.78 12.46
C LEU A 87 -11.44 -0.33 11.42
N TYR A 88 -11.30 -1.56 11.85
CA TYR A 88 -11.24 -2.70 10.95
C TYR A 88 -11.87 -3.95 11.57
N GLY A 89 -12.27 -4.87 10.72
CA GLY A 89 -12.78 -6.15 11.15
C GLY A 89 -12.67 -7.20 10.07
N THR A 90 -12.76 -8.45 10.52
CA THR A 90 -12.77 -9.64 9.67
C THR A 90 -13.94 -10.53 10.05
N LEU A 91 -14.49 -11.23 9.08
CA LEU A 91 -15.50 -12.25 9.26
C LEU A 91 -15.10 -13.44 8.38
N GLY A 92 -14.88 -14.60 8.98
CA GLY A 92 -14.65 -15.85 8.30
C GLY A 92 -15.81 -16.81 8.58
N ILE A 93 -16.31 -17.44 7.54
CA ILE A 93 -17.32 -18.50 7.63
C ILE A 93 -16.79 -19.71 6.87
N ASN A 94 -16.83 -20.87 7.48
CA ASN A 94 -16.55 -22.11 6.79
C ASN A 94 -17.78 -23.04 6.85
N TYR A 95 -17.98 -23.81 5.79
CA TYR A 95 -18.99 -24.84 5.72
C TYR A 95 -18.33 -26.19 5.57
N ASN A 96 -18.48 -27.05 6.57
CA ASN A 96 -18.06 -28.44 6.58
C ASN A 96 -16.58 -28.65 6.19
N GLY A 97 -15.72 -27.62 6.36
CA GLY A 97 -14.29 -27.65 6.07
C GLY A 97 -13.91 -27.68 4.59
N TRP A 98 -14.86 -27.46 3.65
CA TRP A 98 -14.55 -27.43 2.22
C TRP A 98 -14.95 -26.13 1.50
N ALA A 99 -15.86 -25.33 2.06
CA ALA A 99 -16.15 -23.99 1.54
C ALA A 99 -15.82 -22.95 2.61
N PHE A 100 -15.13 -21.89 2.20
CA PHE A 100 -14.68 -20.81 3.05
C PHE A 100 -15.02 -19.47 2.41
N LEU A 101 -15.62 -18.60 3.18
CA LEU A 101 -15.88 -17.21 2.84
C LEU A 101 -15.21 -16.33 3.89
N ASP A 102 -14.29 -15.48 3.46
CA ASP A 102 -13.64 -14.49 4.30
C ASP A 102 -13.97 -13.09 3.78
N ALA A 103 -14.39 -12.23 4.68
CA ALA A 103 -14.64 -10.83 4.41
C ALA A 103 -13.83 -9.96 5.37
N THR A 104 -13.24 -8.89 4.85
CA THR A 104 -12.57 -7.89 5.67
C THR A 104 -13.10 -6.51 5.34
N PHE A 105 -13.08 -5.63 6.30
CA PHE A 105 -13.37 -4.23 6.09
C PHE A 105 -12.43 -3.37 6.92
N ARG A 106 -12.08 -2.23 6.37
CA ARG A 106 -11.32 -1.22 7.09
C ARG A 106 -11.79 0.16 6.67
N ASN A 107 -11.87 1.07 7.63
CA ASN A 107 -12.05 2.49 7.39
C ASN A 107 -10.95 3.26 8.09
N ASP A 108 -10.29 4.12 7.33
CA ASP A 108 -9.26 5.01 7.85
C ASP A 108 -9.73 6.47 7.76
N TRP A 109 -9.35 7.26 8.77
CA TRP A 109 -9.53 8.71 8.82
C TRP A 109 -8.15 9.36 8.92
N SER A 110 -7.71 9.97 7.83
CA SER A 110 -6.39 10.58 7.74
C SER A 110 -6.43 12.10 7.90
N SER A 111 -5.53 12.63 8.73
CA SER A 111 -5.33 14.09 8.86
C SER A 111 -4.66 14.74 7.65
N ALA A 112 -4.14 13.95 6.71
CA ALA A 112 -3.53 14.45 5.48
C ALA A 112 -4.58 14.86 4.42
N LEU A 113 -5.84 14.45 4.59
CA LEU A 113 -6.96 14.76 3.71
C LEU A 113 -7.89 15.78 4.36
N ASN A 114 -8.64 16.52 3.53
CA ASN A 114 -9.62 17.48 4.04
C ASN A 114 -10.76 16.79 4.80
N LYS A 115 -11.57 17.57 5.50
CA LYS A 115 -12.62 17.03 6.38
C LYS A 115 -13.63 16.16 5.65
N GLU A 116 -13.96 16.48 4.40
CA GLU A 116 -14.96 15.76 3.60
C GLU A 116 -14.40 14.45 3.01
N ASN A 117 -13.10 14.40 2.72
CA ASN A 117 -12.44 13.28 2.05
C ASN A 117 -11.53 12.44 2.96
N ARG A 118 -11.42 12.80 4.26
CA ARG A 118 -10.48 12.13 5.19
C ARG A 118 -10.83 10.68 5.50
N SER A 119 -12.11 10.30 5.33
CA SER A 119 -12.62 8.97 5.59
C SER A 119 -12.63 8.17 4.30
N PHE A 120 -11.96 7.03 4.29
CA PHE A 120 -11.98 6.12 3.15
C PHE A 120 -12.12 4.68 3.62
N PHE A 121 -13.10 4.01 3.01
CA PHE A 121 -13.48 2.63 3.30
C PHE A 121 -12.99 1.71 2.20
N TYR A 122 -12.44 0.56 2.60
CA TYR A 122 -11.98 -0.46 1.66
C TYR A 122 -12.24 -1.88 2.18
N PRO A 123 -13.13 -2.60 1.51
CA PRO A 123 -13.47 -3.97 1.81
C PRO A 123 -12.62 -4.96 1.04
N SER A 124 -12.57 -6.20 1.53
CA SER A 124 -12.20 -7.36 0.72
C SER A 124 -13.13 -8.54 0.99
N VAL A 125 -13.28 -9.39 -0.02
CA VAL A 125 -14.01 -10.65 0.10
C VAL A 125 -13.22 -11.73 -0.65
N SER A 126 -13.04 -12.87 -0.03
CA SER A 126 -12.46 -14.05 -0.67
C SER A 126 -13.32 -15.28 -0.47
N LEU A 127 -13.41 -16.09 -1.52
CA LEU A 127 -14.08 -17.37 -1.54
C LEU A 127 -13.07 -18.46 -1.87
N SER A 128 -13.08 -19.54 -1.10
CA SER A 128 -12.23 -20.69 -1.29
C SER A 128 -13.06 -21.96 -1.21
N TRP A 129 -12.87 -22.85 -2.18
CA TRP A 129 -13.62 -24.10 -2.29
C TRP A 129 -12.69 -25.27 -2.50
N VAL A 130 -12.58 -26.14 -1.51
CA VAL A 130 -11.81 -27.39 -1.55
C VAL A 130 -12.71 -28.48 -2.14
N ILE A 131 -12.67 -28.63 -3.46
CA ILE A 131 -13.55 -29.50 -4.23
C ILE A 131 -13.30 -30.98 -3.86
N SER A 132 -12.03 -31.37 -3.66
CA SER A 132 -11.64 -32.71 -3.24
C SER A 132 -12.33 -33.13 -1.93
N ASP A 133 -12.36 -32.22 -0.94
CA ASP A 133 -12.97 -32.51 0.35
C ASP A 133 -14.49 -32.56 0.29
N MET A 134 -15.08 -31.69 -0.55
CA MET A 134 -16.53 -31.73 -0.80
C MET A 134 -16.94 -33.08 -1.41
N VAL A 135 -16.25 -33.52 -2.47
CA VAL A 135 -16.55 -34.78 -3.15
C VAL A 135 -16.35 -35.99 -2.21
N GLY A 136 -15.28 -35.98 -1.42
CA GLY A 136 -15.03 -37.01 -0.42
C GLY A 136 -16.15 -37.12 0.63
N LYS A 137 -16.66 -35.99 1.12
CA LYS A 137 -17.74 -35.93 2.12
C LYS A 137 -19.13 -36.27 1.56
N VAL A 138 -19.34 -36.13 0.25
CA VAL A 138 -20.59 -36.53 -0.43
C VAL A 138 -20.58 -38.02 -0.82
N GLY A 139 -19.48 -38.75 -0.55
CA GLY A 139 -19.39 -40.19 -0.73
C GLY A 139 -19.01 -40.66 -2.14
N LYS A 140 -18.54 -39.75 -3.00
CA LYS A 140 -18.08 -40.04 -4.36
C LYS A 140 -16.58 -39.79 -4.46
N GLY A 141 -15.70 -40.47 -3.85
CA GLY A 141 -14.27 -40.18 -3.87
C GLY A 141 -13.72 -39.64 -5.20
N MET A 142 -12.63 -38.90 -5.15
CA MET A 142 -11.91 -38.46 -6.38
C MET A 142 -11.27 -39.70 -7.06
N PRO A 143 -11.08 -39.69 -8.38
CA PRO A 143 -10.27 -40.71 -9.03
C PRO A 143 -8.87 -40.78 -8.41
N GLU A 144 -8.28 -41.98 -8.29
CA GLU A 144 -6.98 -42.17 -7.63
C GLU A 144 -5.85 -41.33 -8.19
N TRP A 145 -5.91 -41.00 -9.49
CA TRP A 145 -4.93 -40.14 -10.13
C TRP A 145 -5.11 -38.67 -9.86
N PHE A 146 -6.26 -38.21 -9.33
CA PHE A 146 -6.58 -36.81 -9.02
C PHE A 146 -6.70 -36.63 -7.50
N THR A 147 -5.66 -36.12 -6.90
CA THR A 147 -5.50 -36.12 -5.45
C THR A 147 -6.16 -34.94 -4.76
N TYR A 148 -6.10 -33.75 -5.37
CA TYR A 148 -6.57 -32.54 -4.73
C TYR A 148 -7.04 -31.51 -5.76
N ALA A 149 -8.13 -30.81 -5.43
CA ALA A 149 -8.65 -29.70 -6.20
C ALA A 149 -9.18 -28.61 -5.28
N LYS A 150 -8.70 -27.38 -5.49
CA LYS A 150 -9.17 -26.17 -4.80
C LYS A 150 -9.36 -25.06 -5.84
N ALA A 151 -10.47 -24.35 -5.75
CA ALA A 151 -10.72 -23.11 -6.48
C ALA A 151 -10.74 -21.93 -5.49
N ARG A 152 -10.28 -20.75 -5.94
CA ARG A 152 -10.32 -19.52 -5.16
C ARG A 152 -10.68 -18.34 -6.03
N ALA A 153 -11.40 -17.39 -5.44
CA ALA A 153 -11.68 -16.09 -6.05
C ALA A 153 -11.65 -15.01 -4.99
N SER A 154 -11.13 -13.84 -5.31
CA SER A 154 -11.11 -12.71 -4.38
C SER A 154 -11.36 -11.39 -5.07
N PHE A 155 -11.91 -10.48 -4.29
CA PHE A 155 -12.05 -9.06 -4.58
C PHE A 155 -11.49 -8.28 -3.41
N ALA A 156 -10.65 -7.29 -3.69
CA ALA A 156 -10.10 -6.42 -2.67
C ALA A 156 -10.04 -4.97 -3.14
N GLN A 157 -10.30 -4.07 -2.22
CA GLN A 157 -9.96 -2.66 -2.37
C GLN A 157 -8.93 -2.25 -1.33
N VAL A 158 -8.02 -1.36 -1.71
CA VAL A 158 -7.03 -0.75 -0.82
C VAL A 158 -7.00 0.74 -1.10
N GLY A 159 -7.11 1.53 -0.03
CA GLY A 159 -6.92 2.97 -0.08
C GLY A 159 -5.50 3.36 0.35
N ASN A 160 -4.99 4.45 -0.21
CA ASN A 160 -3.77 5.09 0.21
C ASN A 160 -3.98 6.59 0.26
N ASP A 161 -3.51 7.24 1.35
CA ASP A 161 -3.58 8.69 1.49
C ASP A 161 -2.30 9.38 0.96
N MET A 162 -2.21 10.67 1.18
CA MET A 162 -1.08 11.52 0.78
C MET A 162 -0.18 11.87 1.97
N ASP A 163 0.95 12.49 1.67
CA ASP A 163 1.78 13.11 2.69
C ASP A 163 1.07 14.30 3.35
N ALA A 164 1.46 14.62 4.57
CA ALA A 164 0.89 15.75 5.30
C ALA A 164 1.16 17.09 4.59
N TYR A 165 0.25 18.06 4.78
CA TYR A 165 0.37 19.46 4.33
C TYR A 165 0.35 19.67 2.81
N GLN A 166 -0.23 18.75 2.06
CA GLN A 166 -0.36 18.86 0.59
C GLN A 166 -1.78 19.23 0.12
N LEU A 167 -2.57 19.88 0.98
CA LEU A 167 -3.94 20.33 0.65
C LEU A 167 -4.01 21.82 0.31
N TYR A 168 -3.06 22.62 0.79
CA TYR A 168 -3.15 24.06 0.74
C TYR A 168 -1.95 24.68 0.05
N ASN A 169 -2.23 25.70 -0.74
CA ASN A 169 -1.18 26.50 -1.35
C ASN A 169 -0.62 27.46 -0.32
N THR A 170 0.69 27.45 -0.15
CA THR A 170 1.41 28.27 0.81
C THR A 170 2.42 29.18 0.13
N TYR A 171 2.79 30.24 0.81
CA TYR A 171 3.86 31.14 0.38
C TYR A 171 5.11 30.86 1.21
N SER A 172 6.26 30.77 0.54
CA SER A 172 7.55 30.82 1.20
C SER A 172 7.90 32.26 1.57
N ILE A 173 8.30 32.48 2.80
CA ILE A 173 8.79 33.80 3.25
C ILE A 173 10.29 33.81 3.12
N GLY A 174 10.83 34.78 2.45
CA GLY A 174 12.26 34.99 2.23
C GLY A 174 12.66 36.45 2.39
N SER A 175 13.89 36.77 2.01
CA SER A 175 14.38 38.16 1.98
C SER A 175 15.02 38.45 0.63
N ASP A 176 14.89 39.67 0.14
CA ASP A 176 15.64 40.18 -1.00
C ASP A 176 17.09 40.53 -0.61
N PRO A 177 17.98 40.84 -1.55
CA PRO A 177 19.37 41.26 -1.23
C PRO A 177 19.48 42.50 -0.34
N ASN A 178 18.45 43.32 -0.25
CA ASN A 178 18.40 44.51 0.57
C ASN A 178 17.84 44.23 2.01
N GLY A 179 17.49 42.96 2.29
CA GLY A 179 16.95 42.55 3.59
C GLY A 179 15.43 42.73 3.70
N ASN A 180 14.70 43.13 2.67
CA ASN A 180 13.26 43.25 2.71
C ASN A 180 12.60 41.87 2.68
N THR A 181 11.52 41.69 3.45
CA THR A 181 10.76 40.46 3.45
C THR A 181 10.05 40.27 2.09
N THR A 182 10.20 39.09 1.52
CA THR A 182 9.54 38.68 0.27
C THR A 182 8.65 37.46 0.51
N ALA A 183 7.58 37.34 -0.26
CA ALA A 183 6.73 36.17 -0.29
C ALA A 183 6.79 35.53 -1.68
N GLY A 184 7.22 34.28 -1.73
CA GLY A 184 7.30 33.49 -2.96
C GLY A 184 6.17 32.47 -3.03
N GLN A 185 5.45 32.42 -4.16
CA GLN A 185 4.44 31.40 -4.40
C GLN A 185 5.09 30.04 -4.70
N GLY A 186 4.53 28.98 -4.12
CA GLY A 186 4.94 27.61 -4.47
C GLY A 186 4.67 27.27 -5.93
N LYS A 187 5.51 26.44 -6.53
CA LYS A 187 5.42 26.03 -7.94
C LYS A 187 4.33 25.00 -8.22
N THR A 188 3.84 24.31 -7.21
CA THR A 188 2.78 23.29 -7.33
C THR A 188 1.48 23.83 -6.75
N LYS A 189 0.43 23.84 -7.57
CA LYS A 189 -0.93 24.09 -7.11
C LYS A 189 -1.48 22.83 -6.46
N TYR A 190 -1.96 22.94 -5.24
CA TYR A 190 -2.64 21.88 -4.54
C TYR A 190 -4.15 22.06 -4.64
N ASP A 191 -4.86 20.95 -4.79
CA ASP A 191 -6.32 20.88 -4.76
C ASP A 191 -6.77 20.40 -3.38
N ALA A 192 -7.66 21.15 -2.75
CA ALA A 192 -8.21 20.79 -1.43
C ALA A 192 -9.16 19.58 -1.50
N ASP A 193 -9.73 19.28 -2.67
CA ASP A 193 -10.69 18.18 -2.88
C ASP A 193 -10.03 16.83 -3.20
N VAL A 194 -8.73 16.74 -3.07
CA VAL A 194 -7.98 15.49 -3.25
C VAL A 194 -8.51 14.40 -2.31
N ARG A 195 -8.68 13.21 -2.88
CA ARG A 195 -9.13 11.98 -2.20
C ARG A 195 -8.01 10.97 -2.08
N SER A 196 -8.21 9.95 -1.25
CA SER A 196 -7.35 8.78 -1.21
C SER A 196 -7.25 8.10 -2.58
N GLU A 197 -6.10 7.58 -2.91
CA GLU A 197 -5.93 6.64 -4.01
C GLU A 197 -6.77 5.40 -3.78
N LEU A 198 -7.18 4.72 -4.84
CA LEU A 198 -7.98 3.50 -4.78
C LEU A 198 -7.40 2.43 -5.70
N ILE A 199 -6.95 1.36 -5.10
CA ILE A 199 -6.55 0.14 -5.81
C ILE A 199 -7.67 -0.88 -5.67
N THR A 200 -8.16 -1.38 -6.80
CA THR A 200 -9.18 -2.43 -6.85
C THR A 200 -8.59 -3.65 -7.54
N SER A 201 -8.62 -4.79 -6.88
CA SER A 201 -8.06 -6.04 -7.37
C SER A 201 -9.10 -7.14 -7.44
N TRP A 202 -9.05 -7.92 -8.50
CA TRP A 202 -9.78 -9.17 -8.70
C TRP A 202 -8.75 -10.27 -8.92
N GLU A 203 -8.94 -11.40 -8.28
CA GLU A 203 -8.13 -12.59 -8.47
C GLU A 203 -9.01 -13.83 -8.57
N ALA A 204 -8.63 -14.76 -9.45
CA ALA A 204 -9.22 -16.11 -9.51
C ALA A 204 -8.08 -17.12 -9.72
N GLY A 205 -8.15 -18.25 -9.04
CA GLY A 205 -7.10 -19.25 -9.12
C GLY A 205 -7.61 -20.66 -8.83
N ALA A 206 -6.78 -21.62 -9.17
CA ALA A 206 -7.02 -23.04 -8.92
C ALA A 206 -5.73 -23.75 -8.55
N GLU A 207 -5.80 -24.60 -7.55
CA GLU A 207 -4.73 -25.51 -7.16
C GLU A 207 -5.19 -26.94 -7.39
N LEU A 208 -4.42 -27.69 -8.20
CA LEU A 208 -4.70 -29.07 -8.58
C LEU A 208 -3.49 -29.94 -8.24
N LYS A 209 -3.73 -31.14 -7.67
CA LYS A 209 -2.66 -32.12 -7.45
C LYS A 209 -3.06 -33.47 -7.99
N PHE A 210 -2.10 -34.14 -8.57
CA PHE A 210 -2.27 -35.41 -9.28
C PHE A 210 -1.26 -36.45 -8.79
N PHE A 211 -1.60 -37.74 -8.97
CA PHE A 211 -0.70 -38.88 -8.76
C PHE A 211 -0.10 -38.88 -7.34
N ASN A 212 -0.94 -38.84 -6.32
CA ASN A 212 -0.53 -38.78 -4.90
C ASN A 212 0.42 -37.59 -4.63
N ASN A 213 0.06 -36.39 -5.13
CA ASN A 213 0.81 -35.15 -5.01
C ASN A 213 2.17 -35.14 -5.77
N ARG A 214 2.43 -36.09 -6.68
CA ARG A 214 3.65 -36.06 -7.50
C ARG A 214 3.67 -34.96 -8.54
N LEU A 215 2.49 -34.48 -8.96
CA LEU A 215 2.34 -33.32 -9.85
C LEU A 215 1.36 -32.34 -9.23
N GLY A 216 1.81 -31.11 -9.00
CA GLY A 216 1.00 -29.99 -8.52
C GLY A 216 1.00 -28.86 -9.54
N VAL A 217 -0.16 -28.27 -9.78
CA VAL A 217 -0.36 -27.08 -10.60
C VAL A 217 -1.09 -26.04 -9.79
N ASP A 218 -0.52 -24.85 -9.65
CA ASP A 218 -1.22 -23.68 -9.14
C ASP A 218 -1.33 -22.66 -10.27
N PHE A 219 -2.53 -22.20 -10.53
CA PHE A 219 -2.84 -21.18 -11.53
C PHE A 219 -3.51 -20.00 -10.85
N ALA A 220 -3.08 -18.79 -11.14
CA ALA A 220 -3.72 -17.55 -10.75
C ALA A 220 -3.85 -16.59 -11.94
N TRP A 221 -5.00 -15.97 -12.03
CA TRP A 221 -5.26 -14.81 -12.87
C TRP A 221 -5.63 -13.64 -11.99
N TYR A 222 -5.09 -12.45 -12.31
CA TYR A 222 -5.41 -11.23 -11.60
C TYR A 222 -5.63 -10.05 -12.52
N LYS A 223 -6.43 -9.10 -12.03
CA LYS A 223 -6.67 -7.81 -12.64
C LYS A 223 -6.72 -6.75 -11.55
N THR A 224 -5.80 -5.79 -11.62
CA THR A 224 -5.70 -4.68 -10.66
C THR A 224 -5.85 -3.35 -11.39
N ASN A 225 -6.70 -2.48 -10.86
CA ASN A 225 -6.87 -1.10 -11.32
C ASN A 225 -6.44 -0.15 -10.20
N ALA A 226 -5.41 0.66 -10.46
CA ALA A 226 -5.01 1.77 -9.60
C ALA A 226 -5.66 3.05 -10.13
N LYS A 227 -6.65 3.57 -9.39
CA LYS A 227 -7.45 4.74 -9.74
C LYS A 227 -7.17 5.89 -8.78
N ARG A 228 -7.49 7.10 -9.21
CA ARG A 228 -7.32 8.31 -8.38
C ARG A 228 -5.89 8.47 -7.87
N GLN A 229 -4.90 8.12 -8.70
CA GLN A 229 -3.50 8.29 -8.33
C GLN A 229 -3.18 9.78 -8.13
N LEU A 230 -2.40 10.07 -7.12
CA LEU A 230 -1.94 11.43 -6.83
C LEU A 230 -0.79 11.78 -7.77
N MET A 231 -1.09 12.56 -8.78
CA MET A 231 -0.17 12.94 -9.84
C MET A 231 0.05 14.45 -9.90
N ASN A 232 1.25 14.85 -10.27
CA ASN A 232 1.53 16.23 -10.66
C ASN A 232 1.36 16.35 -12.17
N ILE A 233 0.40 17.14 -12.59
CA ILE A 233 0.17 17.45 -14.01
C ILE A 233 0.74 18.83 -14.35
N PRO A 234 1.42 18.99 -15.49
CA PRO A 234 1.94 20.30 -15.92
C PRO A 234 0.81 21.30 -16.12
N LEU A 235 1.02 22.53 -15.68
CA LEU A 235 0.14 23.66 -15.95
C LEU A 235 0.79 24.65 -16.93
N ASN A 236 -0.04 25.46 -17.56
CA ASN A 236 0.45 26.60 -18.34
C ASN A 236 1.08 27.63 -17.38
N ASN A 237 2.30 28.05 -17.66
CA ASN A 237 3.06 29.03 -16.86
C ASN A 237 2.31 30.34 -16.60
N LEU A 238 1.35 30.70 -17.44
CA LEU A 238 0.47 31.87 -17.24
C LEU A 238 -0.42 31.72 -15.99
N SER A 239 -0.61 30.51 -15.49
CA SER A 239 -1.34 30.25 -14.22
C SER A 239 -0.57 30.69 -12.98
N GLY A 240 0.73 30.98 -13.09
CA GLY A 240 1.63 31.21 -11.95
C GLY A 240 2.14 29.94 -11.27
N TYR A 241 1.75 28.77 -11.78
CA TYR A 241 2.19 27.46 -11.27
C TYR A 241 2.81 26.63 -12.40
N ASP A 242 3.78 25.78 -12.05
CA ASP A 242 4.39 24.85 -13.00
C ASP A 242 3.55 23.55 -13.09
N ASN A 243 2.96 23.11 -11.97
CA ASN A 243 2.21 21.87 -11.86
C ASN A 243 0.97 22.02 -10.97
N MET A 244 0.04 21.08 -11.13
CA MET A 244 -1.09 20.89 -10.23
C MET A 244 -1.11 19.46 -9.71
N LYS A 245 -1.32 19.28 -8.41
CA LYS A 245 -1.50 17.95 -7.79
C LYS A 245 -2.99 17.61 -7.79
N VAL A 246 -3.34 16.53 -8.44
CA VAL A 246 -4.72 16.07 -8.61
C VAL A 246 -4.83 14.56 -8.46
N ASN A 247 -6.03 14.06 -8.18
CA ASN A 247 -6.34 12.66 -8.37
C ASN A 247 -6.58 12.40 -9.86
N ALA A 248 -5.70 11.67 -10.49
CA ALA A 248 -5.78 11.36 -11.91
C ALA A 248 -5.35 9.90 -12.17
N GLY A 249 -5.62 9.47 -13.39
CA GLY A 249 -5.16 8.17 -13.87
C GLY A 249 -5.99 6.98 -13.42
N ASN A 250 -6.00 6.01 -14.32
CA ASN A 250 -6.45 4.65 -14.09
C ASN A 250 -5.45 3.73 -14.80
N ILE A 251 -4.58 3.10 -14.02
CA ILE A 251 -3.60 2.14 -14.53
C ILE A 251 -4.10 0.75 -14.22
N GLN A 252 -4.21 -0.07 -15.24
CA GLN A 252 -4.64 -1.45 -15.13
C GLN A 252 -3.47 -2.40 -15.34
N ASN A 253 -3.32 -3.35 -14.41
CA ASN A 253 -2.43 -4.49 -14.54
C ASN A 253 -3.27 -5.76 -14.63
N THR A 254 -3.00 -6.59 -15.63
CA THR A 254 -3.64 -7.90 -15.78
C THR A 254 -2.55 -8.93 -16.00
N GLY A 255 -2.60 -10.03 -15.26
CA GLY A 255 -1.58 -11.06 -15.37
C GLY A 255 -2.08 -12.44 -15.08
N ILE A 256 -1.23 -13.40 -15.42
CA ILE A 256 -1.36 -14.81 -15.08
C ILE A 256 -0.08 -15.30 -14.43
N GLU A 257 -0.24 -16.21 -13.50
CA GLU A 257 0.85 -16.89 -12.81
C GLU A 257 0.55 -18.40 -12.82
N ILE A 258 1.56 -19.19 -13.12
CA ILE A 258 1.47 -20.66 -13.14
C ILE A 258 2.67 -21.21 -12.40
N MET A 259 2.43 -22.02 -11.39
CA MET A 259 3.45 -22.80 -10.70
C MET A 259 3.22 -24.27 -10.93
N LEU A 260 4.25 -24.96 -11.39
CA LEU A 260 4.28 -26.41 -11.55
C LEU A 260 5.29 -26.98 -10.57
N ASN A 261 4.85 -27.93 -9.75
CA ASN A 261 5.69 -28.72 -8.87
C ASN A 261 5.59 -30.17 -9.29
N ALA A 262 6.72 -30.83 -9.53
CA ALA A 262 6.71 -32.23 -9.94
C ALA A 262 7.80 -33.01 -9.19
N ARG A 263 7.45 -34.24 -8.79
CA ARG A 263 8.36 -35.26 -8.30
C ARG A 263 8.34 -36.46 -9.24
N PRO A 264 9.04 -36.39 -10.39
CA PRO A 264 8.98 -37.44 -11.39
C PRO A 264 9.60 -38.75 -10.92
N ILE A 265 10.61 -38.69 -10.05
CA ILE A 265 11.30 -39.87 -9.51
C ILE A 265 11.27 -39.81 -7.99
N GLU A 266 10.81 -40.89 -7.39
CA GLU A 266 10.82 -41.11 -5.95
C GLU A 266 11.10 -42.58 -5.67
N THR A 267 12.25 -42.85 -5.07
CA THR A 267 12.70 -44.17 -4.62
C THR A 267 13.15 -44.08 -3.18
N THR A 268 13.48 -45.20 -2.55
CA THR A 268 13.99 -45.24 -1.17
C THR A 268 15.37 -44.55 -1.02
N GLN A 269 16.11 -44.38 -2.11
CA GLN A 269 17.47 -43.85 -2.10
C GLN A 269 17.62 -42.53 -2.87
N PHE A 270 16.65 -42.18 -3.72
CA PHE A 270 16.74 -41.02 -4.59
C PHE A 270 15.36 -40.39 -4.83
N SER A 271 15.27 -39.09 -4.69
CA SER A 271 14.10 -38.29 -5.10
C SER A 271 14.54 -37.12 -5.96
N TRP A 272 13.75 -36.82 -6.98
CA TRP A 272 13.94 -35.64 -7.83
C TRP A 272 12.73 -34.74 -7.76
N ASP A 273 12.86 -33.57 -7.13
CA ASP A 273 11.86 -32.51 -7.08
C ASP A 273 12.22 -31.43 -8.09
N THR A 274 11.23 -30.98 -8.85
CA THR A 274 11.38 -29.87 -9.80
C THR A 274 10.23 -28.87 -9.66
N GLN A 275 10.54 -27.60 -9.81
CA GLN A 275 9.58 -26.50 -9.76
C GLN A 275 9.79 -25.57 -10.95
N LEU A 276 8.71 -25.22 -11.63
CA LEU A 276 8.67 -24.24 -12.70
C LEU A 276 7.68 -23.15 -12.34
N ASN A 277 8.13 -21.89 -12.45
CA ASN A 277 7.30 -20.72 -12.24
C ASN A 277 7.24 -19.93 -13.55
N PHE A 278 6.03 -19.61 -13.98
CA PHE A 278 5.77 -18.74 -15.12
C PHE A 278 4.88 -17.59 -14.65
N SER A 279 5.25 -16.35 -15.01
CA SER A 279 4.42 -15.17 -14.76
C SER A 279 4.42 -14.26 -15.98
N GLN A 280 3.27 -13.70 -16.27
CA GLN A 280 3.09 -12.67 -17.29
C GLN A 280 2.23 -11.55 -16.72
N ASN A 281 2.71 -10.31 -16.83
CA ASN A 281 1.95 -9.11 -16.48
C ASN A 281 1.86 -8.17 -17.68
N LYS A 282 0.68 -7.59 -17.88
CA LYS A 282 0.43 -6.56 -18.89
C LYS A 282 -0.14 -5.32 -18.21
N SER A 283 0.61 -4.22 -18.27
CA SER A 283 0.18 -2.91 -17.82
C SER A 283 -0.45 -2.11 -18.95
N LYS A 284 -1.54 -1.42 -18.66
CA LYS A 284 -2.24 -0.54 -19.59
C LYS A 284 -2.71 0.72 -18.85
N ILE A 285 -2.42 1.88 -19.43
CA ILE A 285 -3.03 3.13 -19.00
C ILE A 285 -4.42 3.20 -19.64
N ILE A 286 -5.45 3.17 -18.80
CA ILE A 286 -6.86 3.25 -19.23
C ILE A 286 -7.27 4.69 -19.40
N GLU A 287 -6.80 5.55 -18.48
CA GLU A 287 -7.13 6.98 -18.42
C GLU A 287 -5.99 7.71 -17.73
N LEU A 288 -5.60 8.88 -18.23
CA LEU A 288 -4.61 9.76 -17.59
C LEU A 288 -5.28 10.89 -16.82
N LEU A 289 -6.24 11.54 -17.42
CA LEU A 289 -7.02 12.64 -16.83
C LEU A 289 -8.49 12.36 -17.09
N PRO A 290 -9.40 12.60 -16.13
CA PRO A 290 -10.83 12.63 -16.42
C PRO A 290 -11.11 13.68 -17.49
N GLY A 291 -11.80 13.29 -18.56
CA GLY A 291 -12.18 14.16 -19.67
C GLY A 291 -13.20 15.21 -19.30
#